data_03fa5a22222a26203f62bd46d0da71dc
#
_entry.id   03fa5a22222a26203f62bd46d0da71dc
#
_cell.length_a   1.000
_cell.length_b   1.000
_cell.length_c   1.000
_cell.angle_alpha   90.00
_cell.angle_beta   90.00
_cell.angle_gamma   90.00
#
_symmetry.space_group_name_H-M   'P 1'
#
loop_
_entity.id
_entity.type
_entity.pdbx_description
1 polymer ?
#
loop_
_entity_poly.entity_id
_entity_poly.type
_entity_poly.pdbx_seq_one_letter_code
_entity_poly.pdbx_strand_id
1 'polypeptide(L)'
;MREQRNDPKRLKDILQAIDTIFEYVGNRGMKEFLSDKRSYHAVIYNIMIIGEAANMLTFEFREAHNDLKWRQITNMRNFLIHGYHNVEEDLVWEAISVDLHPIREKIVKYLEEIENNV
;
A
#
# COMPACT_ATOMS: atom_id res chain seq x y z
N MET A 1 -7.13 -17.47 15.66
CA MET A 1 -7.28 -16.02 15.84
C MET A 1 -5.97 -15.32 15.51
N ARG A 2 -6.01 -14.26 14.70
CA ARG A 2 -4.81 -13.49 14.41
C ARG A 2 -4.41 -12.69 15.63
N GLU A 3 -3.12 -12.60 15.85
CA GLU A 3 -2.61 -11.91 17.01
C GLU A 3 -2.28 -10.46 16.67
N GLN A 4 -2.79 -9.53 17.47
CA GLN A 4 -2.53 -8.11 17.30
C GLN A 4 -1.05 -7.76 17.37
N ARG A 5 -0.25 -8.58 18.04
CA ARG A 5 1.20 -8.35 18.15
C ARG A 5 1.90 -8.32 16.78
N ASN A 6 1.28 -8.90 15.75
CA ASN A 6 1.83 -8.89 14.39
C ASN A 6 1.43 -7.66 13.60
N ASP A 7 0.49 -6.87 14.10
CA ASP A 7 0.01 -5.69 13.38
C ASP A 7 1.12 -4.68 13.09
N PRO A 8 2.03 -4.38 14.05
CA PRO A 8 3.12 -3.44 13.75
C PRO A 8 3.99 -3.90 12.58
N LYS A 9 4.26 -5.21 12.47
CA LYS A 9 5.03 -5.74 11.36
C LYS A 9 4.31 -5.53 10.03
N ARG A 10 2.99 -5.76 10.00
CA ARG A 10 2.20 -5.56 8.79
C ARG A 10 2.20 -4.10 8.36
N LEU A 11 2.10 -3.19 9.33
CA LEU A 11 2.18 -1.75 9.04
C LEU A 11 3.55 -1.38 8.47
N LYS A 12 4.62 -1.94 9.01
CA LYS A 12 5.97 -1.70 8.49
C LYS A 12 6.13 -2.23 7.07
N ASP A 13 5.53 -3.39 6.78
CA ASP A 13 5.55 -3.95 5.44
C ASP A 13 4.84 -3.00 4.45
N ILE A 14 3.70 -2.44 4.85
CA ILE A 14 2.98 -1.47 4.03
C ILE A 14 3.84 -0.23 3.79
N LEU A 15 4.41 0.32 4.85
CA LEU A 15 5.25 1.52 4.75
C LEU A 15 6.43 1.29 3.82
N GLN A 16 7.12 0.17 3.99
CA GLN A 16 8.27 -0.17 3.15
C GLN A 16 7.86 -0.31 1.69
N ALA A 17 6.72 -0.94 1.42
CA ALA A 17 6.23 -1.11 0.06
C ALA A 17 5.91 0.24 -0.57
N ILE A 18 5.28 1.16 0.17
CA ILE A 18 4.98 2.50 -0.33
C ILE A 18 6.28 3.24 -0.65
N ASP A 19 7.25 3.21 0.25
CA ASP A 19 8.52 3.91 0.04
C ASP A 19 9.28 3.33 -1.15
N THR A 20 9.24 2.02 -1.33
CA THR A 20 9.84 1.36 -2.49
C THR A 20 9.18 1.83 -3.79
N ILE A 21 7.85 1.95 -3.79
CA ILE A 21 7.12 2.47 -4.95
C ILE A 21 7.61 3.87 -5.30
N PHE A 22 7.70 4.75 -4.30
CA PHE A 22 8.15 6.12 -4.54
C PHE A 22 9.59 6.18 -5.05
N GLU A 23 10.46 5.28 -4.61
CA GLU A 23 11.82 5.19 -5.14
C GLU A 23 11.82 4.81 -6.62
N TYR A 24 11.01 3.81 -7.00
CA TYR A 24 10.93 3.40 -8.41
C TYR A 24 10.36 4.48 -9.31
N VAL A 25 9.40 5.23 -8.82
CA VAL A 25 8.80 6.32 -9.60
C VAL A 25 9.75 7.50 -9.70
N GLY A 26 10.40 7.85 -8.59
CA GLY A 26 11.30 8.99 -8.52
C GLY A 26 10.59 10.29 -8.89
N ASN A 27 11.23 11.12 -9.68
CA ASN A 27 10.69 12.41 -10.12
C ASN A 27 10.05 12.32 -11.50
N ARG A 28 9.85 11.10 -12.01
CA ARG A 28 9.32 10.91 -13.36
C ARG A 28 7.82 11.18 -13.40
N GLY A 29 7.35 11.64 -14.55
CA GLY A 29 5.92 11.74 -14.81
C GLY A 29 5.35 10.40 -15.26
N MET A 30 4.04 10.38 -15.49
CA MET A 30 3.32 9.16 -15.84
C MET A 30 3.88 8.47 -17.08
N LYS A 31 4.07 9.20 -18.16
CA LYS A 31 4.51 8.62 -19.43
C LYS A 31 5.89 7.98 -19.31
N GLU A 32 6.82 8.69 -18.70
CA GLU A 32 8.18 8.19 -18.52
C GLU A 32 8.20 6.96 -17.62
N PHE A 33 7.46 7.01 -16.51
CA PHE A 33 7.39 5.87 -15.59
C PHE A 33 6.79 4.65 -16.29
N LEU A 34 5.67 4.81 -16.99
CA LEU A 34 5.00 3.68 -17.65
C LEU A 34 5.83 3.06 -18.76
N SER A 35 6.75 3.83 -19.36
CA SER A 35 7.63 3.28 -20.39
C SER A 35 8.74 2.40 -19.82
N ASP A 36 9.01 2.49 -18.53
CA ASP A 36 10.00 1.67 -17.84
C ASP A 36 9.31 0.44 -17.25
N LYS A 37 9.32 -0.65 -18.01
CA LYS A 37 8.59 -1.87 -17.64
C LYS A 37 9.09 -2.49 -16.34
N ARG A 38 10.39 -2.40 -16.06
CA ARG A 38 10.93 -2.95 -14.82
C ARG A 38 10.38 -2.21 -13.61
N SER A 39 10.39 -0.88 -13.66
CA SER A 39 9.84 -0.08 -12.58
C SER A 39 8.34 -0.30 -12.43
N TYR A 40 7.63 -0.40 -13.54
CA TYR A 40 6.20 -0.63 -13.53
C TYR A 40 5.86 -1.96 -12.85
N HIS A 41 6.55 -3.05 -13.22
CA HIS A 41 6.31 -4.35 -12.61
C HIS A 41 6.68 -4.38 -11.14
N ALA A 42 7.76 -3.69 -10.76
CA ALA A 42 8.15 -3.59 -9.36
C ALA A 42 7.09 -2.84 -8.54
N VAL A 43 6.52 -1.79 -9.10
CA VAL A 43 5.45 -1.03 -8.43
C VAL A 43 4.20 -1.89 -8.28
N ILE A 44 3.79 -2.60 -9.32
CA ILE A 44 2.64 -3.51 -9.26
C ILE A 44 2.84 -4.54 -8.15
N TYR A 45 4.02 -5.15 -8.07
CA TYR A 45 4.34 -6.11 -7.03
C TYR A 45 4.18 -5.49 -5.63
N ASN A 46 4.68 -4.27 -5.46
CA ASN A 46 4.58 -3.60 -4.15
C ASN A 46 3.15 -3.18 -3.80
N ILE A 47 2.33 -2.84 -4.78
CA ILE A 47 0.91 -2.59 -4.52
C ILE A 47 0.23 -3.87 -4.02
N MET A 48 0.60 -5.02 -4.59
CA MET A 48 0.09 -6.31 -4.10
C MET A 48 0.52 -6.56 -2.66
N ILE A 49 1.75 -6.23 -2.30
CA ILE A 49 2.24 -6.37 -0.93
C ILE A 49 1.40 -5.51 0.01
N ILE A 50 1.09 -4.27 -0.37
CA ILE A 50 0.25 -3.38 0.44
C ILE A 50 -1.10 -4.03 0.72
N GLY A 51 -1.76 -4.53 -0.31
CA GLY A 51 -3.07 -5.17 -0.17
C GLY A 51 -3.01 -6.43 0.71
N GLU A 52 -1.98 -7.26 0.52
CA GLU A 52 -1.80 -8.47 1.34
C GLU A 52 -1.55 -8.13 2.80
N ALA A 53 -0.66 -7.19 3.06
CA ALA A 53 -0.35 -6.81 4.44
C ALA A 53 -1.57 -6.19 5.13
N ALA A 54 -2.32 -5.35 4.42
CA ALA A 54 -3.54 -4.77 4.95
C ALA A 54 -4.57 -5.85 5.29
N ASN A 55 -4.69 -6.86 4.43
CA ASN A 55 -5.61 -7.97 4.67
C ASN A 55 -5.20 -8.82 5.89
N MET A 56 -3.93 -8.80 6.25
CA MET A 56 -3.41 -9.56 7.40
C MET A 56 -3.47 -8.81 8.72
N LEU A 57 -3.82 -7.53 8.70
CA LEU A 57 -4.08 -6.80 9.93
C LEU A 57 -5.29 -7.40 10.64
N THR A 58 -5.27 -7.36 11.98
CA THR A 58 -6.42 -7.88 12.74
C THR A 58 -7.65 -7.02 12.52
N PHE A 59 -8.81 -7.63 12.69
CA PHE A 59 -10.07 -6.91 12.64
C PHE A 59 -10.10 -5.81 13.70
N GLU A 60 -9.62 -6.13 14.90
CA GLU A 60 -9.58 -5.19 16.02
C GLU A 60 -8.77 -3.94 15.66
N PHE A 61 -7.62 -4.13 15.02
CA PHE A 61 -6.79 -2.99 14.60
C PHE A 61 -7.52 -2.13 13.58
N ARG A 62 -8.08 -2.76 12.54
CA ARG A 62 -8.76 -2.01 11.48
C ARG A 62 -9.98 -1.25 11.99
N GLU A 63 -10.72 -1.83 12.94
CA GLU A 63 -11.86 -1.15 13.54
C GLU A 63 -11.41 0.05 14.39
N ALA A 64 -10.32 -0.11 15.13
CA ALA A 64 -9.78 0.97 15.96
C ALA A 64 -9.15 2.10 15.12
N HIS A 65 -8.82 1.82 13.87
CA HIS A 65 -8.16 2.78 12.96
C HIS A 65 -8.93 2.91 11.66
N ASN A 66 -10.23 3.11 11.76
CA ASN A 66 -11.13 3.13 10.60
C ASN A 66 -11.13 4.45 9.84
N ASP A 67 -10.23 5.36 10.17
CA ASP A 67 -10.00 6.57 9.38
C ASP A 67 -9.28 6.26 8.05
N LEU A 68 -8.74 5.06 7.88
CA LEU A 68 -8.34 4.54 6.58
C LEU A 68 -9.41 3.56 6.07
N LYS A 69 -9.61 3.59 4.76
CA LYS A 69 -10.57 2.69 4.11
C LYS A 69 -9.89 1.37 3.77
N TRP A 70 -9.75 0.52 4.79
CA TRP A 70 -9.00 -0.73 4.68
C TRP A 70 -9.52 -1.64 3.57
N ARG A 71 -10.82 -1.66 3.35
CA ARG A 71 -11.40 -2.47 2.27
C ARG A 71 -10.87 -2.04 0.91
N GLN A 72 -10.76 -0.74 0.68
CA GLN A 72 -10.22 -0.24 -0.58
C GLN A 72 -8.75 -0.57 -0.73
N ILE A 73 -7.98 -0.48 0.36
CA ILE A 73 -6.57 -0.82 0.35
C ILE A 73 -6.38 -2.30 0.06
N THR A 74 -7.14 -3.17 0.71
CA THR A 74 -7.11 -4.60 0.45
C THR A 74 -7.51 -4.92 -0.99
N ASN A 75 -8.50 -4.21 -1.53
CA ASN A 75 -8.98 -4.43 -2.88
C ASN A 75 -7.99 -4.01 -3.97
N MET A 76 -7.00 -3.20 -3.65
CA MET A 76 -5.93 -2.89 -4.61
C MET A 76 -5.28 -4.18 -5.12
N ARG A 77 -5.03 -5.14 -4.23
CA ARG A 77 -4.49 -6.44 -4.62
C ARG A 77 -5.43 -7.17 -5.59
N ASN A 78 -6.72 -7.23 -5.25
CA ASN A 78 -7.70 -7.93 -6.08
C ASN A 78 -7.82 -7.31 -7.46
N PHE A 79 -7.79 -5.99 -7.53
CA PHE A 79 -7.83 -5.27 -8.79
C PHE A 79 -6.68 -5.70 -9.70
N LEU A 80 -5.46 -5.77 -9.16
CA LEU A 80 -4.28 -6.13 -9.94
C LEU A 80 -4.29 -7.61 -10.34
N ILE A 81 -4.73 -8.50 -9.44
CA ILE A 81 -4.75 -9.93 -9.71
C ILE A 81 -5.77 -10.27 -10.78
N HIS A 82 -6.98 -9.73 -10.69
CA HIS A 82 -8.06 -10.06 -11.61
C HIS A 82 -7.99 -9.28 -12.91
N GLY A 83 -7.35 -8.13 -12.90
CA GLY A 83 -7.18 -7.28 -14.06
C GLY A 83 -5.83 -7.38 -14.74
N TYR A 84 -5.06 -8.45 -14.46
CA TYR A 84 -3.68 -8.44 -14.86
C TYR A 84 -3.48 -8.42 -16.39
N HIS A 85 -4.43 -8.86 -17.17
CA HIS A 85 -4.39 -8.71 -18.63
C HIS A 85 -4.80 -7.33 -19.10
N ASN A 86 -5.50 -6.59 -18.24
CA ASN A 86 -6.06 -5.28 -18.56
C ASN A 86 -5.86 -4.31 -17.39
N VAL A 87 -4.67 -4.36 -16.77
CA VAL A 87 -4.38 -3.41 -15.68
C VAL A 87 -4.48 -2.01 -16.27
N GLU A 88 -5.35 -1.20 -15.70
CA GLU A 88 -5.51 0.17 -16.14
C GLU A 88 -4.38 1.03 -15.60
N GLU A 89 -3.48 1.41 -16.48
CA GLU A 89 -2.29 2.16 -16.13
C GLU A 89 -2.64 3.49 -15.46
N ASP A 90 -3.75 4.11 -15.86
CA ASP A 90 -4.22 5.35 -15.26
C ASP A 90 -4.55 5.18 -13.79
N LEU A 91 -5.19 4.06 -13.43
CA LEU A 91 -5.53 3.78 -12.04
C LEU A 91 -4.29 3.48 -11.20
N VAL A 92 -3.32 2.81 -11.79
CA VAL A 92 -2.04 2.58 -11.11
C VAL A 92 -1.36 3.92 -10.83
N TRP A 93 -1.32 4.80 -11.82
CA TRP A 93 -0.72 6.12 -11.65
C TRP A 93 -1.45 6.95 -10.61
N GLU A 94 -2.78 6.91 -10.60
CA GLU A 94 -3.57 7.61 -9.58
C GLU A 94 -3.24 7.11 -8.19
N ALA A 95 -3.12 5.79 -8.00
CA ALA A 95 -2.74 5.24 -6.72
C ALA A 95 -1.39 5.78 -6.26
N ILE A 96 -0.40 5.81 -7.15
CA ILE A 96 0.95 6.28 -6.85
C ILE A 96 0.97 7.77 -6.54
N SER A 97 0.33 8.56 -7.38
CA SER A 97 0.47 10.03 -7.32
C SER A 97 -0.49 10.68 -6.32
N VAL A 98 -1.60 10.01 -6.00
CA VAL A 98 -2.64 10.58 -5.14
C VAL A 98 -2.87 9.72 -3.89
N ASP A 99 -3.25 8.46 -4.08
CA ASP A 99 -3.83 7.67 -2.99
C ASP A 99 -2.80 7.25 -1.93
N LEU A 100 -1.58 6.91 -2.35
CA LEU A 100 -0.58 6.38 -1.42
C LEU A 100 -0.03 7.43 -0.46
N HIS A 101 -0.06 8.70 -0.80
CA HIS A 101 0.48 9.76 0.06
C HIS A 101 -0.27 9.86 1.40
N PRO A 102 -1.60 10.03 1.41
CA PRO A 102 -2.31 10.07 2.68
C PRO A 102 -2.30 8.74 3.43
N ILE A 103 -2.27 7.61 2.71
CA ILE A 103 -2.15 6.30 3.34
C ILE A 103 -0.82 6.23 4.11
N ARG A 104 0.27 6.65 3.47
CA ARG A 104 1.59 6.65 4.11
C ARG A 104 1.59 7.47 5.39
N GLU A 105 1.04 8.67 5.35
CA GLU A 105 0.97 9.54 6.53
C GLU A 105 0.25 8.87 7.69
N LYS A 106 -0.86 8.19 7.42
CA LYS A 106 -1.61 7.49 8.44
C LYS A 106 -0.84 6.30 9.00
N ILE A 107 -0.19 5.53 8.15
CA ILE A 107 0.60 4.37 8.60
C ILE A 107 1.74 4.82 9.52
N VAL A 108 2.43 5.89 9.16
CA VAL A 108 3.50 6.45 10.00
C VAL A 108 2.93 6.85 11.36
N LYS A 109 1.78 7.51 11.37
CA LYS A 109 1.12 7.94 12.61
C LYS A 109 0.75 6.75 13.49
N TYR A 110 0.19 5.69 12.90
CA TYR A 110 -0.17 4.49 13.65
C TYR A 110 1.05 3.84 14.28
N LEU A 111 2.16 3.75 13.54
CA LEU A 111 3.38 3.18 14.07
C LEU A 111 3.95 4.02 15.23
N GLU A 112 3.89 5.35 15.11
CA GLU A 112 4.32 6.23 16.19
C GLU A 112 3.46 6.04 17.44
N GLU A 113 2.15 5.92 17.27
CA GLU A 113 1.23 5.66 18.38
C GLU A 113 1.56 4.36 19.10
N ILE A 114 1.86 3.31 18.33
CA ILE A 114 2.22 2.01 18.91
C ILE A 114 3.51 2.12 19.70
N GLU A 115 4.53 2.79 19.16
CA GLU A 115 5.80 2.96 19.85
C GLU A 115 5.66 3.76 21.14
N ASN A 116 4.82 4.78 21.13
CA ASN A 116 4.62 5.64 22.29
C ASN A 116 3.82 4.97 23.42
N ASN A 117 3.15 3.87 23.12
CA ASN A 117 2.34 3.14 24.10
C ASN A 117 3.05 1.93 24.70
N VAL A 118 4.32 1.76 24.40
CA VAL A 118 5.12 0.65 24.93
C VAL A 118 5.77 1.02 26.26
#